data_aa14ed02bdd4ac2415516f20831bed5c
#
_entry.id   aa14ed02bdd4ac2415516f20831bed5c
#
_cell.length_a   1.000
_cell.length_b   1.000
_cell.length_c   1.000
_cell.angle_alpha   90.00
_cell.angle_beta   90.00
_cell.angle_gamma   90.00
#
_symmetry.space_group_name_H-M   'P 1'
#
loop_
_entity.id
_entity.type
_entity.pdbx_description
1 polymer ?
#
loop_
_entity_poly.entity_id
_entity_poly.type
_entity_poly.pdbx_seq_one_letter_code
_entity_poly.pdbx_strand_id
1 'polypeptide(L)'
;MKKSVILIVLFLLLSLSKLVAQFEGTIGVGTQAGYATEINSLGAGIHIHYYRTNNLRIAPSFTYFIERKGENMWMIDADAHYVIPVSITASLYPIAGIHYSNWNFDADSERIVNELEPRVKHRPGVNLGLGFQHDIGYRVRANFELKYQFLKDYSQVMFMAGFGFWF
;
A
#
# COMPACT_ATOMS: atom_id res chain seq x y z
N MET A 1 -21.86 22.87 21.17
CA MET A 1 -21.93 21.44 20.83
C MET A 1 -20.81 20.95 19.90
N LYS A 2 -20.55 21.55 18.72
CA LYS A 2 -19.50 21.09 17.77
C LYS A 2 -18.07 21.12 18.36
N LYS A 3 -17.72 22.15 19.15
CA LYS A 3 -16.38 22.25 19.79
C LYS A 3 -16.14 21.17 20.86
N SER A 4 -17.19 20.81 21.62
CA SER A 4 -17.10 19.77 22.65
C SER A 4 -16.92 18.37 22.06
N VAL A 5 -17.56 18.09 20.91
CA VAL A 5 -17.40 16.81 20.19
C VAL A 5 -15.98 16.67 19.64
N ILE A 6 -15.41 17.76 19.10
CA ILE A 6 -14.02 17.77 18.61
C ILE A 6 -13.03 17.51 19.76
N LEU A 7 -13.26 18.11 20.92
CA LEU A 7 -12.41 17.90 22.10
C LEU A 7 -12.47 16.46 22.63
N ILE A 8 -13.67 15.87 22.63
CA ILE A 8 -13.87 14.47 23.05
C ILE A 8 -13.19 13.51 22.07
N VAL A 9 -13.32 13.75 20.76
CA VAL A 9 -12.64 12.95 19.73
C VAL A 9 -11.12 13.10 19.84
N LEU A 10 -10.61 14.30 20.08
CA LEU A 10 -9.18 14.55 20.28
C LEU A 10 -8.67 13.86 21.56
N PHE A 11 -9.44 13.88 22.64
CA PHE A 11 -9.10 13.21 23.91
C PHE A 11 -9.13 11.68 23.79
N LEU A 12 -10.10 11.13 23.03
CA LEU A 12 -10.17 9.71 22.68
C LEU A 12 -8.97 9.29 21.84
N LEU A 13 -8.56 10.09 20.86
CA LEU A 13 -7.36 9.84 20.04
C LEU A 13 -6.07 9.88 20.87
N LEU A 14 -5.97 10.77 21.84
CA LEU A 14 -4.82 10.87 22.76
C LEU A 14 -4.77 9.75 23.79
N SER A 15 -5.90 9.16 24.18
CA SER A 15 -5.96 8.07 25.15
C SER A 15 -5.62 6.69 24.56
N LEU A 16 -5.66 6.52 23.24
CA LEU A 16 -5.29 5.29 22.53
C LEU A 16 -3.77 5.03 22.50
N SER A 17 -2.95 6.01 22.88
CA SER A 17 -1.49 5.97 22.74
C SER A 17 -0.74 5.10 23.77
N LYS A 18 -1.42 4.33 24.63
CA LYS A 18 -0.79 3.54 25.71
C LYS A 18 -0.86 2.01 25.53
N LEU A 19 -1.33 1.51 24.40
CA LEU A 19 -1.32 0.08 24.05
C LEU A 19 -0.15 -0.26 23.11
N VAL A 20 1.03 0.28 23.38
CA VAL A 20 2.18 0.07 22.50
C VAL A 20 2.90 -1.21 22.88
N ALA A 21 2.63 -2.28 22.17
CA ALA A 21 3.62 -3.34 22.02
C ALA A 21 4.88 -2.72 21.38
N GLN A 22 6.06 -3.06 21.89
CA GLN A 22 7.33 -2.52 21.40
C GLN A 22 7.65 -3.15 20.04
N PHE A 23 7.38 -2.44 18.94
CA PHE A 23 7.63 -2.89 17.57
C PHE A 23 8.91 -2.33 16.96
N GLU A 24 9.56 -1.36 17.61
CA GLU A 24 10.78 -0.73 17.11
C GLU A 24 11.86 -1.76 16.78
N GLY A 25 12.41 -1.68 15.57
CA GLY A 25 13.42 -2.61 15.06
C GLY A 25 12.86 -3.91 14.47
N THR A 26 11.56 -4.17 14.60
CA THR A 26 10.95 -5.40 14.06
C THR A 26 10.89 -5.36 12.54
N ILE A 27 11.24 -6.48 11.91
CA ILE A 27 11.19 -6.67 10.47
C ILE A 27 10.12 -7.72 10.16
N GLY A 28 9.33 -7.46 9.13
CA GLY A 28 8.40 -8.42 8.55
C GLY A 28 8.64 -8.57 7.06
N VAL A 29 8.48 -9.77 6.54
CA VAL A 29 8.52 -10.07 5.11
C VAL A 29 7.23 -10.76 4.73
N GLY A 30 6.66 -10.40 3.60
CA GLY A 30 5.38 -10.96 3.21
C GLY A 30 5.13 -10.97 1.71
N THR A 31 4.00 -11.55 1.37
CA THR A 31 3.46 -11.58 0.02
C THR A 31 2.16 -10.78 -0.02
N GLN A 32 1.86 -10.24 -1.18
CA GLN A 32 0.64 -9.47 -1.41
C GLN A 32 0.04 -9.79 -2.77
N ALA A 33 -1.26 -9.64 -2.87
CA ALA A 33 -2.00 -9.67 -4.12
C ALA A 33 -3.04 -8.55 -4.13
N GLY A 34 -3.41 -8.08 -5.29
CA GLY A 34 -4.36 -6.99 -5.38
C GLY A 34 -4.84 -6.70 -6.79
N TYR A 35 -5.61 -5.64 -6.89
CA TYR A 35 -6.22 -5.17 -8.11
C TYR A 35 -5.94 -3.68 -8.31
N ALA A 36 -5.57 -3.30 -9.51
CA ALA A 36 -5.34 -1.92 -9.93
C ALA A 36 -6.35 -1.50 -11.00
N THR A 37 -7.02 -0.37 -10.76
CA THR A 37 -8.18 0.02 -11.59
C THR A 37 -7.80 0.50 -12.97
N GLU A 38 -6.63 1.13 -13.14
CA GLU A 38 -6.23 1.70 -14.43
C GLU A 38 -5.78 0.61 -15.41
N ILE A 39 -4.93 -0.31 -14.96
CA ILE A 39 -4.54 -1.48 -15.77
C ILE A 39 -5.67 -2.53 -15.82
N ASN A 40 -6.64 -2.42 -14.93
CA ASN A 40 -7.77 -3.34 -14.80
C ASN A 40 -7.32 -4.81 -14.68
N SER A 41 -6.29 -5.05 -13.87
CA SER A 41 -5.65 -6.36 -13.74
C SER A 41 -5.36 -6.71 -12.29
N LEU A 42 -5.21 -8.01 -12.04
CA LEU A 42 -4.73 -8.57 -10.78
C LEU A 42 -3.20 -8.60 -10.79
N GLY A 43 -2.61 -8.31 -9.64
CA GLY A 43 -1.17 -8.39 -9.42
C GLY A 43 -0.83 -9.19 -8.19
N ALA A 44 0.40 -9.67 -8.16
CA ALA A 44 1.00 -10.34 -7.02
C ALA A 44 2.41 -9.81 -6.77
N GLY A 45 2.83 -9.81 -5.51
CA GLY A 45 4.11 -9.24 -5.15
C GLY A 45 4.58 -9.60 -3.76
N ILE A 46 5.64 -8.94 -3.37
CA ILE A 46 6.28 -9.08 -2.06
C ILE A 46 6.40 -7.72 -1.39
N HIS A 47 6.42 -7.71 -0.05
CA HIS A 47 6.67 -6.52 0.72
C HIS A 47 7.60 -6.81 1.90
N ILE A 48 8.30 -5.77 2.33
CA ILE A 48 9.07 -5.78 3.58
C ILE A 48 8.50 -4.67 4.44
N HIS A 49 8.30 -4.94 5.71
CA HIS A 49 7.87 -3.99 6.71
C HIS A 49 8.97 -3.81 7.76
N TYR A 50 9.44 -2.59 7.94
CA TYR A 50 10.43 -2.25 8.96
C TYR A 50 9.88 -1.18 9.90
N TYR A 51 9.74 -1.49 11.17
CA TYR A 51 9.35 -0.51 12.18
C TYR A 51 10.54 0.35 12.60
N ARG A 52 10.55 1.59 12.13
CA ARG A 52 11.56 2.58 12.52
C ARG A 52 11.33 3.10 13.94
N THR A 53 10.07 3.20 14.33
CA THR A 53 9.59 3.48 15.69
C THR A 53 8.38 2.59 15.97
N ASN A 54 7.85 2.62 17.20
CA ASN A 54 6.65 1.84 17.55
C ASN A 54 5.44 2.10 16.64
N ASN A 55 5.35 3.29 16.06
CA ASN A 55 4.23 3.69 15.21
C ASN A 55 4.60 3.91 13.74
N LEU A 56 5.86 4.21 13.43
CA LEU A 56 6.30 4.50 12.08
C LEU A 56 6.91 3.25 11.45
N ARG A 57 6.30 2.77 10.38
CA ARG A 57 6.75 1.63 9.58
C ARG A 57 7.10 2.10 8.18
N ILE A 58 8.24 1.65 7.66
CA ILE A 58 8.65 1.79 6.26
C ILE A 58 8.33 0.48 5.55
N ALA A 59 7.71 0.57 4.39
CA ALA A 59 7.14 -0.57 3.68
C ALA A 59 7.51 -0.56 2.18
N PRO A 60 8.76 -0.92 1.81
CA PRO A 60 9.08 -1.17 0.42
C PRO A 60 8.34 -2.41 -0.09
N SER A 61 7.85 -2.33 -1.34
CA SER A 61 7.18 -3.45 -1.99
C SER A 61 7.46 -3.49 -3.50
N PHE A 62 7.34 -4.68 -4.05
CA PHE A 62 7.37 -4.94 -5.50
C PHE A 62 6.12 -5.72 -5.86
N THR A 63 5.43 -5.32 -6.93
CA THR A 63 4.23 -6.00 -7.44
C THR A 63 4.28 -6.08 -8.96
N TYR A 64 3.94 -7.25 -9.49
CA TYR A 64 3.76 -7.49 -10.91
C TYR A 64 2.27 -7.74 -11.20
N PHE A 65 1.73 -7.02 -12.17
CA PHE A 65 0.36 -7.15 -12.64
C PHE A 65 0.32 -7.99 -13.90
N ILE A 66 -0.58 -8.97 -13.90
CA ILE A 66 -0.74 -9.93 -14.98
C ILE A 66 -1.21 -9.19 -16.24
N GLU A 67 -0.69 -9.60 -17.37
CA GLU A 67 -1.07 -9.05 -18.66
C GLU A 67 -2.58 -9.16 -18.90
N ARG A 68 -3.16 -8.05 -19.33
CA ARG A 68 -4.55 -7.97 -19.73
C ARG A 68 -4.69 -6.99 -20.90
N LYS A 69 -5.35 -7.41 -21.99
CA LYS A 69 -5.55 -6.62 -23.22
C LYS A 69 -4.24 -6.06 -23.80
N GLY A 70 -3.17 -6.87 -23.79
CA GLY A 70 -1.86 -6.44 -24.27
C GLY A 70 -1.14 -5.43 -23.38
N GLU A 71 -1.52 -5.33 -22.11
CA GLU A 71 -0.88 -4.44 -21.14
C GLU A 71 -0.43 -5.22 -19.92
N ASN A 72 0.82 -5.05 -19.52
CA ASN A 72 1.33 -5.51 -18.24
C ASN A 72 2.09 -4.40 -17.53
N MET A 73 2.19 -4.51 -16.20
CA MET A 73 2.85 -3.51 -15.38
C MET A 73 3.60 -4.18 -14.23
N TRP A 74 4.77 -3.68 -13.94
CA TRP A 74 5.39 -3.90 -12.63
C TRP A 74 5.62 -2.58 -11.93
N MET A 75 5.63 -2.63 -10.60
CA MET A 75 5.83 -1.44 -9.78
C MET A 75 6.67 -1.71 -8.56
N ILE A 76 7.32 -0.64 -8.10
CA ILE A 76 8.02 -0.56 -6.82
C ILE A 76 7.42 0.61 -6.04
N ASP A 77 7.01 0.33 -4.81
CA ASP A 77 6.56 1.34 -3.86
C ASP A 77 7.55 1.42 -2.69
N ALA A 78 7.68 2.62 -2.13
CA ALA A 78 8.32 2.84 -0.84
C ALA A 78 7.36 3.69 0.00
N ASP A 79 6.55 3.03 0.80
CA ASP A 79 5.49 3.63 1.60
C ASP A 79 5.92 3.82 3.06
N ALA A 80 5.48 4.88 3.68
CA ALA A 80 5.51 5.11 5.11
C ALA A 80 4.11 4.92 5.68
N HIS A 81 4.00 4.12 6.72
CA HIS A 81 2.75 3.81 7.42
C HIS A 81 2.82 4.32 8.85
N TYR A 82 1.82 5.07 9.28
CA TYR A 82 1.68 5.46 10.68
C TYR A 82 0.68 4.55 11.39
N VAL A 83 1.20 3.53 12.08
CA VAL A 83 0.38 2.45 12.66
C VAL A 83 -0.27 2.91 13.95
N ILE A 84 -1.60 2.85 13.98
CA ILE A 84 -2.46 3.23 15.10
C ILE A 84 -3.17 1.96 15.59
N PRO A 85 -2.74 1.39 16.74
CA PRO A 85 -3.42 0.25 17.33
C PRO A 85 -4.87 0.59 17.70
N VAL A 86 -5.83 -0.19 17.21
CA VAL A 86 -7.26 -0.06 17.57
C VAL A 86 -7.72 -1.20 18.48
N SER A 87 -6.97 -2.30 18.51
CA SER A 87 -7.14 -3.38 19.48
C SER A 87 -5.80 -4.10 19.72
N ILE A 88 -5.82 -5.15 20.54
CA ILE A 88 -4.61 -5.97 20.81
C ILE A 88 -4.08 -6.62 19.53
N THR A 89 -4.97 -6.99 18.60
CA THR A 89 -4.61 -7.71 17.37
C THR A 89 -4.85 -6.91 16.09
N ALA A 90 -5.41 -5.70 16.18
CA ALA A 90 -5.79 -4.93 15.00
C ALA A 90 -5.27 -3.50 15.05
N SER A 91 -4.84 -2.99 13.91
CA SER A 91 -4.38 -1.61 13.75
C SER A 91 -4.87 -1.04 12.42
N LEU A 92 -5.09 0.27 12.42
CA LEU A 92 -5.31 1.08 11.21
C LEU A 92 -4.05 1.89 10.92
N TYR A 93 -3.81 2.20 9.66
CA TYR A 93 -2.68 3.05 9.30
C TYR A 93 -2.94 3.87 8.04
N PRO A 94 -2.76 5.19 8.09
CA PRO A 94 -2.57 6.01 6.91
C PRO A 94 -1.26 5.63 6.20
N ILE A 95 -1.28 5.74 4.88
CA ILE A 95 -0.19 5.42 3.97
C ILE A 95 0.17 6.67 3.19
N ALA A 96 1.46 6.99 3.13
CA ALA A 96 2.00 7.98 2.22
C ALA A 96 3.35 7.49 1.69
N GLY A 97 3.59 7.61 0.39
CA GLY A 97 4.82 7.08 -0.19
C GLY A 97 5.11 7.54 -1.59
N ILE A 98 6.22 7.02 -2.11
CA ILE A 98 6.66 7.21 -3.48
C ILE A 98 6.44 5.95 -4.27
N HIS A 99 6.13 6.13 -5.54
CA HIS A 99 5.77 5.09 -6.48
C HIS A 99 6.61 5.20 -7.74
N TYR A 100 6.97 4.06 -8.29
CA TYR A 100 7.50 3.94 -9.64
C TYR A 100 6.92 2.72 -10.32
N SER A 101 6.33 2.91 -11.50
CA SER A 101 5.83 1.82 -12.33
C SER A 101 6.39 1.86 -13.75
N ASN A 102 6.50 0.66 -14.30
CA ASN A 102 6.87 0.42 -15.68
C ASN A 102 5.69 -0.28 -16.35
N TRP A 103 5.13 0.37 -17.35
CA TRP A 103 4.00 -0.09 -18.14
C TRP A 103 4.51 -0.59 -19.48
N ASN A 104 4.18 -1.82 -19.83
CA ASN A 104 4.52 -2.40 -21.13
C ASN A 104 3.23 -2.62 -21.94
N PHE A 105 3.27 -2.20 -23.18
CA PHE A 105 2.15 -2.28 -24.12
C PHE A 105 2.56 -3.15 -25.30
N ASP A 106 1.81 -4.20 -25.57
CA ASP A 106 1.98 -5.03 -26.76
C ASP A 106 1.33 -4.38 -27.98
N ALA A 107 1.58 -4.95 -29.16
CA ALA A 107 1.04 -4.42 -30.43
C ALA A 107 -0.51 -4.40 -30.46
N ASP A 108 -1.15 -5.26 -29.66
CA ASP A 108 -2.59 -5.40 -29.56
C ASP A 108 -3.23 -4.49 -28.52
N SER A 109 -2.44 -3.62 -27.84
CA SER A 109 -2.96 -2.71 -26.82
C SER A 109 -3.79 -1.61 -27.47
N GLU A 110 -5.03 -1.45 -26.99
CA GLU A 110 -5.96 -0.39 -27.43
C GLU A 110 -5.43 1.03 -27.13
N ARG A 111 -4.40 1.18 -26.27
CA ARG A 111 -3.80 2.46 -25.89
C ARG A 111 -2.67 2.93 -26.79
N ILE A 112 -2.19 2.07 -27.70
CA ILE A 112 -1.23 2.46 -28.73
C ILE A 112 -2.00 2.84 -29.98
N VAL A 113 -2.21 4.13 -30.18
CA VAL A 113 -2.93 4.67 -31.34
C VAL A 113 -2.01 4.79 -32.56
N ASN A 114 -0.69 4.94 -32.34
CA ASN A 114 0.31 5.06 -33.39
C ASN A 114 1.49 4.13 -33.16
N GLU A 115 1.98 3.48 -34.21
CA GLU A 115 3.16 2.60 -34.15
C GLU A 115 4.45 3.29 -33.68
N LEU A 116 4.47 4.62 -33.67
CA LEU A 116 5.59 5.46 -33.21
C LEU A 116 5.57 5.74 -31.70
N GLU A 117 4.52 5.34 -30.98
CA GLU A 117 4.47 5.53 -29.53
C GLU A 117 5.38 4.52 -28.80
N PRO A 118 6.07 4.97 -27.72
CA PRO A 118 6.88 4.06 -26.93
C PRO A 118 6.01 2.95 -26.31
N ARG A 119 6.37 1.72 -26.56
CA ARG A 119 5.70 0.53 -25.97
C ARG A 119 5.98 0.38 -24.46
N VAL A 120 6.94 1.11 -23.95
CA VAL A 120 7.30 1.11 -22.53
C VAL A 120 7.15 2.52 -21.99
N LYS A 121 6.32 2.67 -20.96
CA LYS A 121 6.12 3.98 -20.30
C LYS A 121 6.48 3.89 -18.81
N HIS A 122 7.40 4.75 -18.39
CA HIS A 122 7.84 4.87 -17.00
C HIS A 122 6.99 5.94 -16.28
N ARG A 123 6.46 5.60 -15.12
CA ARG A 123 5.56 6.48 -14.36
C ARG A 123 5.98 6.58 -12.89
N PRO A 124 6.76 7.60 -12.54
CA PRO A 124 6.95 7.97 -11.14
C PRO A 124 5.69 8.65 -10.61
N GLY A 125 5.46 8.52 -9.31
CA GLY A 125 4.31 9.11 -8.64
C GLY A 125 4.38 9.06 -7.14
N VAL A 126 3.25 9.34 -6.50
CA VAL A 126 3.09 9.29 -5.06
C VAL A 126 1.86 8.47 -4.69
N ASN A 127 1.94 7.81 -3.54
CA ASN A 127 0.87 7.01 -2.96
C ASN A 127 0.25 7.75 -1.78
N LEU A 128 -1.08 7.76 -1.70
CA LEU A 128 -1.82 8.08 -0.48
C LEU A 128 -2.87 7.00 -0.25
N GLY A 129 -3.03 6.59 1.00
CA GLY A 129 -3.98 5.53 1.29
C GLY A 129 -4.24 5.28 2.76
N LEU A 130 -5.00 4.24 2.98
CA LEU A 130 -5.31 3.71 4.30
C LEU A 130 -5.12 2.21 4.29
N GLY A 131 -4.65 1.67 5.39
CA GLY A 131 -4.52 0.24 5.57
C GLY A 131 -5.10 -0.22 6.90
N PHE A 132 -5.44 -1.49 6.92
CA PHE A 132 -5.84 -2.23 8.09
C PHE A 132 -4.95 -3.46 8.22
N GLN A 133 -4.51 -3.76 9.42
CA GLN A 133 -3.79 -5.00 9.71
C GLN A 133 -4.44 -5.76 10.85
N HIS A 134 -4.33 -7.08 10.78
CA HIS A 134 -4.79 -7.99 11.81
C HIS A 134 -3.72 -9.04 12.09
N ASP A 135 -3.32 -9.16 13.36
CA ASP A 135 -2.33 -10.14 13.79
C ASP A 135 -3.00 -11.50 14.00
N ILE A 136 -2.53 -12.49 13.24
CA ILE A 136 -2.98 -13.87 13.29
C ILE A 136 -1.95 -14.66 14.11
N GLY A 137 -2.08 -14.59 15.43
CA GLY A 137 -1.08 -15.16 16.36
C GLY A 137 0.18 -14.30 16.48
N TYR A 138 1.29 -14.90 16.87
CA TYR A 138 2.50 -14.18 17.29
C TYR A 138 3.39 -13.70 16.13
N ARG A 139 3.31 -14.29 14.96
CA ARG A 139 4.26 -14.05 13.86
C ARG A 139 3.63 -13.76 12.50
N VAL A 140 2.33 -13.97 12.35
CA VAL A 140 1.63 -13.79 11.08
C VAL A 140 0.69 -12.61 11.17
N ARG A 141 0.72 -11.77 10.16
CA ARG A 141 -0.13 -10.59 10.05
C ARG A 141 -0.78 -10.53 8.68
N ALA A 142 -2.10 -10.35 8.66
CA ALA A 142 -2.83 -10.01 7.46
C ALA A 142 -2.88 -8.48 7.31
N ASN A 143 -2.71 -7.99 6.08
CA ASN A 143 -2.79 -6.57 5.73
C ASN A 143 -3.81 -6.38 4.60
N PHE A 144 -4.58 -5.30 4.69
CA PHE A 144 -5.50 -4.84 3.65
C PHE A 144 -5.24 -3.36 3.42
N GLU A 145 -5.03 -2.97 2.17
CA GLU A 145 -4.67 -1.60 1.82
C GLU A 145 -5.54 -1.09 0.69
N LEU A 146 -5.97 0.14 0.82
CA LEU A 146 -6.62 0.92 -0.22
C LEU A 146 -5.73 2.13 -0.48
N LYS A 147 -5.12 2.19 -1.67
CA LYS A 147 -4.21 3.26 -2.08
C LYS A 147 -4.72 3.96 -3.32
N TYR A 148 -4.58 5.27 -3.35
CA TYR A 148 -4.65 6.06 -4.57
C TYR A 148 -3.24 6.43 -5.00
N GLN A 149 -2.90 6.10 -6.25
CA GLN A 149 -1.62 6.40 -6.86
C GLN A 149 -1.79 7.58 -7.80
N PHE A 150 -1.11 8.68 -7.49
CA PHE A 150 -1.07 9.88 -8.30
C PHE A 150 0.05 9.74 -9.34
N LEU A 151 -0.32 9.40 -10.56
CA LEU A 151 0.57 9.21 -11.70
C LEU A 151 0.14 10.16 -12.82
N LYS A 152 1.11 10.64 -13.58
CA LYS A 152 0.78 11.40 -14.78
C LYS A 152 0.08 10.48 -15.78
N ASP A 153 -1.15 10.83 -16.17
CA ASP A 153 -2.01 10.15 -17.17
C ASP A 153 -2.52 8.75 -16.76
N TYR A 154 -2.04 8.16 -15.62
CA TYR A 154 -2.32 6.79 -15.21
C TYR A 154 -2.70 6.68 -13.72
N SER A 155 -3.28 7.75 -13.15
CA SER A 155 -3.71 7.73 -11.74
C SER A 155 -4.75 6.63 -11.50
N GLN A 156 -4.58 5.87 -10.40
CA GLN A 156 -5.38 4.68 -10.15
C GLN A 156 -5.69 4.45 -8.67
N VAL A 157 -6.76 3.70 -8.44
CA VAL A 157 -7.07 3.11 -7.14
C VAL A 157 -6.52 1.69 -7.10
N MET A 158 -5.90 1.34 -5.97
CA MET A 158 -5.39 0.00 -5.73
C MET A 158 -5.98 -0.60 -4.47
N PHE A 159 -6.39 -1.84 -4.59
CA PHE A 159 -6.82 -2.69 -3.48
C PHE A 159 -5.78 -3.80 -3.31
N MET A 160 -5.13 -3.86 -2.16
CA MET A 160 -4.10 -4.84 -1.86
C MET A 160 -4.47 -5.64 -0.63
N ALA A 161 -4.22 -6.93 -0.65
CA ALA A 161 -4.30 -7.83 0.49
C ALA A 161 -3.00 -8.62 0.59
N GLY A 162 -2.48 -8.79 1.79
CA GLY A 162 -1.21 -9.47 2.00
C GLY A 162 -1.10 -10.17 3.34
N PHE A 163 -0.11 -11.05 3.41
CA PHE A 163 0.30 -11.71 4.64
C PHE A 163 1.78 -11.48 4.85
N GLY A 164 2.15 -11.10 6.08
CA GLY A 164 3.52 -10.90 6.50
C GLY A 164 3.91 -11.83 7.64
N PHE A 165 5.17 -12.25 7.64
CA PHE A 165 5.79 -12.98 8.71
C PHE A 165 6.81 -12.09 9.44
N TRP A 166 6.76 -12.04 10.76
CA TRP A 166 7.51 -11.12 11.60
C TRP A 166 8.63 -11.82 12.39
N PHE A 167 9.76 -11.12 12.49
CA PHE A 167 10.97 -11.57 13.17
C PHE A 167 11.39 -10.63 14.29
#